data_2067b8b22a0761de2971f3e80f2ec67b
#
_entry.id   2067b8b22a0761de2971f3e80f2ec67b
#
_cell.length_a   1.000
_cell.length_b   1.000
_cell.length_c   1.000
_cell.angle_alpha   90.00
_cell.angle_beta   90.00
_cell.angle_gamma   90.00
#
_symmetry.space_group_name_H-M   'P 1'
#
loop_
_entity.id
_entity.type
_entity.pdbx_description
1 polymer ?
#
loop_
_entity_poly.entity_id
_entity_poly.type
_entity_poly.pdbx_seq_one_letter_code
_entity_poly.pdbx_strand_id
1 'polypeptide(L)'
;MTNTLYYGDNLKVLREHIPSESVDLIYLDPPFNSNRSYNVLFKEESGKSAESQITAFDDTWHWGPSAEETYDELVTGQNLQVGSMIAALRQFIGTNQMMAYLVMMAPRLVELHRVLKPTGSLYLHCDPTASHYLKMVLDIIFGFQNFRSDITWKRYSSHNDAKNTYANITDSILFYAKSSKTVFNPQFAEYDESYIEKFFTYFDENNRRFAINNLASPNPRPNLTYPYKGYPPPPNGWKVNIEKMKVLDQNGRLVLPKNPNGRIRLKYYLDEMPGIKVNNLWDDIIGLSGSHAERLGYPTQKPLALLERILLSSSNPGEVILDPFSGCGTAISAAQHLGRQWIGIDITHLAIAMHKSRLKDMFNLEPGKDYKVVGEPEDLESARQLAHDDRYQFQWWALSLVEARPLGGQVGGKTGKKGSDRGIDGIIPFIDDGSGKPKQVMIQVKSGHVNSGIIRDLRGVVERENAAIGVLITLEPASSEMCKEAVSAGFYSSELWQRKYPKLQILSIEELLNDKGIQMPAPYGTFKKAQRVKKQEGQQTGFEF
;
A
#
# COMPACT_ATOMS: atom_id res chain seq x y z
N MET A 1 -16.00 -11.01 -6.94
CA MET A 1 -15.98 -9.58 -7.32
C MET A 1 -14.92 -9.36 -8.37
N THR A 2 -15.06 -8.36 -9.24
CA THR A 2 -13.98 -8.00 -10.19
C THR A 2 -13.01 -7.06 -9.48
N ASN A 3 -11.71 -7.19 -9.73
CA ASN A 3 -10.71 -6.25 -9.23
C ASN A 3 -11.11 -4.82 -9.61
N THR A 4 -11.15 -3.91 -8.64
CA THR A 4 -11.69 -2.57 -8.85
C THR A 4 -10.88 -1.51 -8.09
N LEU A 5 -10.56 -0.42 -8.78
CA LEU A 5 -10.10 0.84 -8.19
C LEU A 5 -11.26 1.82 -8.12
N TYR A 6 -11.46 2.46 -6.99
CA TYR A 6 -12.42 3.53 -6.82
C TYR A 6 -11.69 4.85 -6.58
N TYR A 7 -12.02 5.86 -7.38
CA TYR A 7 -11.72 7.25 -7.08
C TYR A 7 -12.87 7.87 -6.30
N GLY A 8 -12.62 8.41 -5.11
CA GLY A 8 -13.62 9.09 -4.30
C GLY A 8 -13.43 8.92 -2.80
N ASP A 9 -14.32 9.55 -2.02
CA ASP A 9 -14.36 9.39 -0.57
C ASP A 9 -14.72 7.94 -0.20
N ASN A 10 -13.87 7.31 0.59
CA ASN A 10 -14.01 5.91 0.93
C ASN A 10 -15.27 5.60 1.75
N LEU A 11 -15.78 6.53 2.56
CA LEU A 11 -17.02 6.33 3.31
C LEU A 11 -18.21 6.20 2.36
N LYS A 12 -18.28 7.08 1.35
CA LYS A 12 -19.30 7.03 0.30
C LYS A 12 -19.19 5.74 -0.51
N VAL A 13 -17.99 5.41 -0.98
CA VAL A 13 -17.74 4.18 -1.75
C VAL A 13 -18.13 2.93 -0.96
N LEU A 14 -17.76 2.85 0.33
CA LEU A 14 -18.11 1.74 1.20
C LEU A 14 -19.63 1.57 1.32
N ARG A 15 -20.36 2.67 1.50
CA ARG A 15 -21.82 2.66 1.66
C ARG A 15 -22.56 2.28 0.37
N GLU A 16 -22.13 2.82 -0.77
CA GLU A 16 -22.86 2.72 -2.05
C GLU A 16 -22.44 1.50 -2.88
N HIS A 17 -21.18 1.07 -2.82
CA HIS A 17 -20.63 0.10 -3.76
C HIS A 17 -20.15 -1.21 -3.14
N ILE A 18 -19.85 -1.24 -1.84
CA ILE A 18 -19.30 -2.45 -1.22
C ILE A 18 -20.39 -3.17 -0.42
N PRO A 19 -20.81 -4.38 -0.83
CA PRO A 19 -21.82 -5.15 -0.12
C PRO A 19 -21.36 -5.57 1.29
N SER A 20 -22.32 -5.76 2.20
CA SER A 20 -22.05 -6.33 3.52
C SER A 20 -21.44 -7.73 3.37
N GLU A 21 -20.50 -8.06 4.27
CA GLU A 21 -19.89 -9.40 4.37
C GLU A 21 -19.31 -9.93 3.05
N SER A 22 -18.68 -9.05 2.27
CA SER A 22 -18.12 -9.36 0.94
C SER A 22 -16.59 -9.39 0.92
N VAL A 23 -15.92 -8.87 1.95
CA VAL A 23 -14.46 -8.71 2.02
C VAL A 23 -13.86 -9.69 3.02
N ASP A 24 -12.76 -10.33 2.65
CA ASP A 24 -12.07 -11.32 3.49
C ASP A 24 -11.00 -10.69 4.37
N LEU A 25 -10.27 -9.70 3.86
CA LEU A 25 -9.26 -8.98 4.61
C LEU A 25 -9.27 -7.50 4.28
N ILE A 26 -9.18 -6.67 5.32
CA ILE A 26 -9.00 -5.23 5.21
C ILE A 26 -7.62 -4.85 5.75
N TYR A 27 -6.84 -4.18 4.94
CA TYR A 27 -5.67 -3.44 5.40
C TYR A 27 -5.93 -1.97 5.18
N LEU A 28 -5.68 -1.15 6.20
CA LEU A 28 -5.81 0.29 6.06
C LEU A 28 -4.63 1.01 6.72
N ASP A 29 -4.14 2.02 6.01
CA ASP A 29 -3.02 2.89 6.39
C ASP A 29 -3.50 4.36 6.27
N PRO A 30 -4.44 4.80 7.14
CA PRO A 30 -5.01 6.14 7.06
C PRO A 30 -3.96 7.20 7.40
N PRO A 31 -4.16 8.47 7.00
CA PRO A 31 -3.34 9.58 7.47
C PRO A 31 -3.24 9.59 8.99
N PHE A 32 -2.02 9.75 9.55
CA PHE A 32 -1.78 9.55 10.99
C PHE A 32 -2.03 10.77 11.86
N ASN A 33 -2.47 11.90 11.28
CA ASN A 33 -2.57 13.20 11.97
C ASN A 33 -1.21 13.65 12.56
N SER A 34 -0.15 13.41 11.81
CA SER A 34 1.24 13.68 12.23
C SER A 34 1.63 15.16 12.10
N ASN A 35 0.71 16.04 11.71
CA ASN A 35 0.94 17.46 11.46
C ASN A 35 1.98 17.72 10.35
N ARG A 36 2.06 16.85 9.34
CA ARG A 36 3.01 16.93 8.23
C ARG A 36 2.26 16.94 6.90
N SER A 37 2.63 17.84 6.02
CA SER A 37 2.24 17.78 4.62
C SER A 37 3.13 16.77 3.91
N TYR A 38 2.54 15.75 3.33
CA TYR A 38 3.27 14.71 2.59
C TYR A 38 3.35 15.08 1.12
N ASN A 39 4.57 15.30 0.64
CA ASN A 39 4.85 15.66 -0.74
C ASN A 39 5.37 14.46 -1.51
N VAL A 40 4.87 14.25 -2.73
CA VAL A 40 5.45 13.27 -3.65
C VAL A 40 6.78 13.81 -4.15
N LEU A 41 7.85 13.06 -3.85
CA LEU A 41 9.20 13.40 -4.28
C LEU A 41 9.47 12.72 -5.64
N PHE A 42 9.47 13.50 -6.69
CA PHE A 42 10.02 13.07 -7.97
C PHE A 42 11.53 13.35 -7.96
N LYS A 43 12.35 12.32 -8.14
CA LYS A 43 13.78 12.49 -8.32
C LYS A 43 14.09 12.75 -9.79
N GLU A 44 14.91 13.76 -10.05
CA GLU A 44 15.57 13.89 -11.35
C GLU A 44 16.64 12.79 -11.49
N GLU A 45 16.95 12.37 -12.69
CA GLU A 45 18.03 11.40 -12.96
C GLU A 45 19.41 11.84 -12.43
N SER A 46 19.60 13.14 -12.21
CA SER A 46 20.78 13.72 -11.55
C SER A 46 20.94 13.33 -10.08
N GLY A 47 19.97 12.61 -9.48
CA GLY A 47 19.94 12.26 -8.05
C GLY A 47 19.55 13.43 -7.14
N LYS A 48 19.31 14.63 -7.66
CA LYS A 48 18.77 15.78 -6.93
C LYS A 48 17.26 15.65 -6.79
N SER A 49 16.72 16.10 -5.65
CA SER A 49 15.27 16.24 -5.49
C SER A 49 14.77 17.27 -6.52
N ALA A 50 13.72 16.94 -7.27
CA ALA A 50 13.07 17.93 -8.13
C ALA A 50 12.63 19.10 -7.28
N GLU A 51 12.81 20.34 -7.75
CA GLU A 51 12.35 21.56 -7.05
C GLU A 51 10.82 21.60 -6.86
N SER A 52 10.09 20.78 -7.61
CA SER A 52 8.64 20.68 -7.56
C SER A 52 8.21 19.48 -6.70
N GLN A 53 7.74 19.77 -5.50
CA GLN A 53 7.07 18.82 -4.62
C GLN A 53 5.56 18.97 -4.79
N ILE A 54 4.85 17.86 -4.99
CA ILE A 54 3.37 17.84 -5.00
C ILE A 54 2.91 17.31 -3.66
N THR A 55 2.04 18.07 -2.98
CA THR A 55 1.39 17.59 -1.76
C THR A 55 0.41 16.48 -2.16
N ALA A 56 0.71 15.23 -1.79
CA ALA A 56 -0.17 14.09 -2.05
C ALA A 56 -1.44 14.18 -1.20
N PHE A 57 -1.28 14.56 0.07
CA PHE A 57 -2.38 14.83 1.00
C PHE A 57 -1.86 15.65 2.19
N ASP A 58 -2.76 16.35 2.86
CA ASP A 58 -2.47 17.03 4.11
C ASP A 58 -2.90 16.12 5.28
N ASP A 59 -1.94 15.75 6.12
CA ASP A 59 -2.14 14.92 7.32
C ASP A 59 -2.48 15.81 8.54
N THR A 60 -3.23 16.86 8.30
CA THR A 60 -3.63 17.82 9.33
C THR A 60 -5.14 17.92 9.40
N TRP A 61 -5.70 17.50 10.51
CA TRP A 61 -7.14 17.51 10.76
C TRP A 61 -7.50 18.71 11.62
N HIS A 62 -8.50 19.46 11.20
CA HIS A 62 -8.99 20.60 11.95
C HIS A 62 -10.45 20.38 12.36
N TRP A 63 -10.75 20.70 13.62
CA TRP A 63 -12.15 20.72 14.05
C TRP A 63 -12.86 21.89 13.35
N GLY A 64 -13.82 21.59 12.51
CA GLY A 64 -14.58 22.53 11.70
C GLY A 64 -16.02 22.04 11.50
N PRO A 65 -16.83 22.76 10.68
CA PRO A 65 -18.25 22.41 10.46
C PRO A 65 -18.47 20.94 10.07
N SER A 66 -17.69 20.42 9.14
CA SER A 66 -17.80 19.02 8.69
C SER A 66 -17.49 18.00 9.80
N ALA A 67 -16.53 18.29 10.69
CA ALA A 67 -16.25 17.44 11.84
C ALA A 67 -17.39 17.49 12.86
N GLU A 68 -18.00 18.65 13.07
CA GLU A 68 -19.17 18.81 13.96
C GLU A 68 -20.39 18.06 13.41
N GLU A 69 -20.69 18.20 12.11
CA GLU A 69 -21.77 17.46 11.42
C GLU A 69 -21.59 15.94 11.57
N THR A 70 -20.37 15.43 11.29
CA THR A 70 -20.08 14.01 11.44
C THR A 70 -20.16 13.55 12.90
N TYR A 71 -19.76 14.39 13.86
CA TYR A 71 -19.93 14.12 15.27
C TYR A 71 -21.41 13.98 15.64
N ASP A 72 -22.23 14.92 15.20
CA ASP A 72 -23.69 14.89 15.48
C ASP A 72 -24.34 13.65 14.85
N GLU A 73 -23.97 13.29 13.61
CA GLU A 73 -24.42 12.04 12.97
C GLU A 73 -24.05 10.80 13.81
N LEU A 74 -22.83 10.73 14.35
CA LEU A 74 -22.38 9.60 15.16
C LEU A 74 -23.13 9.50 16.50
N VAL A 75 -23.35 10.62 17.18
CA VAL A 75 -23.97 10.65 18.51
C VAL A 75 -25.48 10.43 18.43
N THR A 76 -26.13 10.91 17.36
CA THR A 76 -27.58 10.73 17.14
C THR A 76 -27.93 9.49 16.31
N GLY A 77 -26.91 8.84 15.73
CA GLY A 77 -27.08 7.71 14.81
C GLY A 77 -27.46 6.40 15.50
N GLN A 78 -27.65 5.38 14.68
CA GLN A 78 -28.14 4.06 15.15
C GLN A 78 -27.14 3.29 16.03
N ASN A 79 -25.84 3.56 15.91
CA ASN A 79 -24.82 2.87 16.70
C ASN A 79 -24.54 3.63 18.01
N LEU A 80 -25.43 3.44 18.97
CA LEU A 80 -25.38 4.13 20.27
C LEU A 80 -24.07 3.91 21.04
N GLN A 81 -23.43 2.75 20.90
CA GLN A 81 -22.16 2.45 21.59
C GLN A 81 -21.02 3.29 21.02
N VAL A 82 -20.91 3.38 19.70
CA VAL A 82 -19.91 4.22 19.04
C VAL A 82 -20.17 5.70 19.34
N GLY A 83 -21.42 6.16 19.26
CA GLY A 83 -21.79 7.53 19.58
C GLY A 83 -21.44 7.91 21.03
N SER A 84 -21.74 7.04 22.00
CA SER A 84 -21.40 7.26 23.41
C SER A 84 -19.89 7.32 23.65
N MET A 85 -19.11 6.44 22.98
CA MET A 85 -17.64 6.46 23.07
C MET A 85 -17.07 7.75 22.48
N ILE A 86 -17.52 8.17 21.32
CA ILE A 86 -17.08 9.40 20.66
C ILE A 86 -17.43 10.63 21.51
N ALA A 87 -18.62 10.66 22.12
CA ALA A 87 -19.00 11.72 23.05
C ALA A 87 -18.11 11.75 24.31
N ALA A 88 -17.80 10.60 24.88
CA ALA A 88 -16.88 10.50 26.02
C ALA A 88 -15.46 10.96 25.66
N LEU A 89 -14.94 10.58 24.49
CA LEU A 89 -13.64 11.03 23.99
C LEU A 89 -13.63 12.56 23.81
N ARG A 90 -14.69 13.16 23.24
CA ARG A 90 -14.80 14.61 23.11
C ARG A 90 -14.76 15.33 24.46
N GLN A 91 -15.42 14.77 25.49
CA GLN A 91 -15.35 15.33 26.85
C GLN A 91 -13.93 15.22 27.43
N PHE A 92 -13.22 14.15 27.11
CA PHE A 92 -11.89 13.87 27.66
C PHE A 92 -10.78 14.68 26.99
N ILE A 93 -10.74 14.73 25.64
CA ILE A 93 -9.63 15.38 24.89
C ILE A 93 -10.01 16.75 24.28
N GLY A 94 -11.30 17.12 24.32
CA GLY A 94 -11.79 18.37 23.73
C GLY A 94 -11.87 18.33 22.19
N THR A 95 -12.22 19.49 21.61
CA THR A 95 -12.32 19.70 20.15
C THR A 95 -10.96 20.09 19.58
N ASN A 96 -10.13 19.12 19.30
CA ASN A 96 -8.79 19.29 18.75
C ASN A 96 -8.60 18.45 17.48
N GLN A 97 -7.39 18.47 16.92
CA GLN A 97 -7.03 17.71 15.72
C GLN A 97 -7.24 16.21 15.87
N MET A 98 -6.87 15.63 17.03
CA MET A 98 -7.09 14.21 17.30
C MET A 98 -8.57 13.86 17.32
N MET A 99 -9.41 14.71 17.92
CA MET A 99 -10.85 14.47 17.94
C MET A 99 -11.48 14.57 16.55
N ALA A 100 -11.04 15.52 15.70
CA ALA A 100 -11.46 15.62 14.31
C ALA A 100 -11.07 14.36 13.53
N TYR A 101 -9.86 13.84 13.75
CA TYR A 101 -9.40 12.58 13.16
C TYR A 101 -10.25 11.38 13.59
N LEU A 102 -10.55 11.24 14.88
CA LEU A 102 -11.35 10.13 15.39
C LEU A 102 -12.79 10.18 14.86
N VAL A 103 -13.38 11.36 14.75
CA VAL A 103 -14.73 11.56 14.17
C VAL A 103 -14.73 11.17 12.69
N MET A 104 -13.68 11.46 11.93
CA MET A 104 -13.53 11.03 10.55
C MET A 104 -13.37 9.50 10.43
N MET A 105 -12.59 8.88 11.33
CA MET A 105 -12.30 7.45 11.28
C MET A 105 -13.47 6.59 11.75
N ALA A 106 -14.22 7.00 12.76
CA ALA A 106 -15.25 6.16 13.38
C ALA A 106 -16.33 5.66 12.39
N PRO A 107 -16.98 6.47 11.55
CA PRO A 107 -17.98 5.97 10.60
C PRO A 107 -17.36 5.05 9.55
N ARG A 108 -16.09 5.29 9.15
CA ARG A 108 -15.35 4.42 8.23
C ARG A 108 -15.10 3.05 8.84
N LEU A 109 -14.66 2.99 10.10
CA LEU A 109 -14.44 1.74 10.83
C LEU A 109 -15.75 0.94 11.02
N VAL A 110 -16.89 1.62 11.22
CA VAL A 110 -18.21 0.98 11.27
C VAL A 110 -18.54 0.33 9.92
N GLU A 111 -18.36 1.04 8.83
CA GLU A 111 -18.60 0.51 7.48
C GLU A 111 -17.61 -0.62 7.13
N LEU A 112 -16.35 -0.51 7.52
CA LEU A 112 -15.35 -1.56 7.32
C LEU A 112 -15.73 -2.84 8.09
N HIS A 113 -16.27 -2.72 9.30
CA HIS A 113 -16.83 -3.87 10.02
C HIS A 113 -18.05 -4.47 9.29
N ARG A 114 -18.94 -3.63 8.72
CA ARG A 114 -20.11 -4.10 7.94
C ARG A 114 -19.69 -4.94 6.75
N VAL A 115 -18.75 -4.45 5.94
CA VAL A 115 -18.32 -5.12 4.69
C VAL A 115 -17.45 -6.35 4.91
N LEU A 116 -16.81 -6.47 6.09
CA LEU A 116 -15.95 -7.61 6.43
C LEU A 116 -16.79 -8.86 6.66
N LYS A 117 -16.37 -10.01 6.11
CA LYS A 117 -16.99 -11.33 6.35
C LYS A 117 -16.80 -11.76 7.80
N PRO A 118 -17.66 -12.65 8.35
CA PRO A 118 -17.49 -13.22 9.70
C PRO A 118 -16.13 -13.91 9.94
N THR A 119 -15.52 -14.45 8.88
CA THR A 119 -14.17 -15.06 8.89
C THR A 119 -13.05 -14.06 8.67
N GLY A 120 -13.38 -12.82 8.38
CA GLY A 120 -12.44 -11.80 7.91
C GLY A 120 -11.64 -11.14 9.02
N SER A 121 -10.57 -10.48 8.60
CA SER A 121 -9.60 -9.80 9.46
C SER A 121 -9.39 -8.35 9.02
N LEU A 122 -9.11 -7.48 10.01
CA LEU A 122 -8.75 -6.08 9.78
C LEU A 122 -7.38 -5.79 10.40
N TYR A 123 -6.53 -5.14 9.61
CA TYR A 123 -5.22 -4.62 10.03
C TYR A 123 -5.21 -3.11 9.87
N LEU A 124 -5.17 -2.39 10.98
CA LEU A 124 -5.06 -0.93 10.99
C LEU A 124 -3.64 -0.53 11.34
N HIS A 125 -2.97 0.08 10.37
CA HIS A 125 -1.63 0.62 10.53
C HIS A 125 -1.72 2.06 11.06
N CYS A 126 -1.03 2.36 12.13
CA CYS A 126 -1.03 3.68 12.73
C CYS A 126 0.27 3.97 13.49
N ASP A 127 0.53 5.24 13.71
CA ASP A 127 1.62 5.67 14.58
C ASP A 127 1.21 5.62 16.07
N PRO A 128 2.16 5.70 16.99
CA PRO A 128 1.87 5.69 18.43
C PRO A 128 0.99 6.85 18.91
N THR A 129 0.88 7.96 18.16
CA THR A 129 0.08 9.13 18.54
C THR A 129 -1.42 8.81 18.52
N ALA A 130 -1.86 8.09 17.48
CA ALA A 130 -3.28 7.78 17.27
C ALA A 130 -3.66 6.37 17.74
N SER A 131 -2.69 5.43 17.85
CA SER A 131 -2.95 4.00 18.05
C SER A 131 -3.84 3.70 19.24
N HIS A 132 -3.61 4.35 20.40
CA HIS A 132 -4.36 4.08 21.61
C HIS A 132 -5.84 4.51 21.53
N TYR A 133 -6.11 5.66 20.89
CA TYR A 133 -7.48 6.13 20.66
C TYR A 133 -8.20 5.27 19.63
N LEU A 134 -7.53 4.92 18.53
CA LEU A 134 -8.09 4.03 17.51
C LEU A 134 -8.38 2.64 18.08
N LYS A 135 -7.52 2.14 18.98
CA LYS A 135 -7.74 0.87 19.69
C LYS A 135 -9.05 0.88 20.48
N MET A 136 -9.35 1.96 21.19
CA MET A 136 -10.63 2.08 21.93
C MET A 136 -11.83 2.09 20.98
N VAL A 137 -11.75 2.82 19.87
CA VAL A 137 -12.82 2.84 18.86
C VAL A 137 -13.02 1.46 18.24
N LEU A 138 -11.94 0.75 17.91
CA LEU A 138 -11.99 -0.62 17.38
C LEU A 138 -12.56 -1.61 18.40
N ASP A 139 -12.25 -1.46 19.69
CA ASP A 139 -12.81 -2.33 20.75
C ASP A 139 -14.33 -2.23 20.85
N ILE A 140 -14.89 -1.04 20.62
CA ILE A 140 -16.35 -0.85 20.62
C ILE A 140 -16.99 -1.42 19.36
N ILE A 141 -16.34 -1.26 18.19
CA ILE A 141 -16.90 -1.68 16.90
C ILE A 141 -16.76 -3.19 16.70
N PHE A 142 -15.58 -3.75 16.95
CA PHE A 142 -15.26 -5.17 16.72
C PHE A 142 -15.49 -6.04 17.96
N GLY A 143 -15.55 -5.45 19.14
CA GLY A 143 -15.51 -6.14 20.43
C GLY A 143 -14.07 -6.42 20.88
N PHE A 144 -13.74 -6.08 22.15
CA PHE A 144 -12.38 -6.27 22.70
C PHE A 144 -11.89 -7.74 22.64
N GLN A 145 -12.81 -8.72 22.71
CA GLN A 145 -12.49 -10.15 22.60
C GLN A 145 -12.02 -10.56 21.20
N ASN A 146 -12.26 -9.75 20.20
CA ASN A 146 -11.85 -9.97 18.81
C ASN A 146 -10.51 -9.30 18.45
N PHE A 147 -9.92 -8.58 19.41
CA PHE A 147 -8.54 -8.13 19.29
C PHE A 147 -7.58 -9.33 19.28
N ARG A 148 -6.69 -9.37 18.30
CA ARG A 148 -5.76 -10.49 18.12
C ARG A 148 -4.33 -10.12 18.51
N SER A 149 -3.85 -8.97 18.06
CA SER A 149 -2.48 -8.55 18.35
C SER A 149 -2.29 -7.05 18.10
N ASP A 150 -1.41 -6.45 18.88
CA ASP A 150 -0.70 -5.22 18.53
C ASP A 150 0.66 -5.63 17.96
N ILE A 151 0.83 -5.44 16.66
CA ILE A 151 2.07 -5.76 15.96
C ILE A 151 2.93 -4.51 15.94
N THR A 152 4.11 -4.58 16.52
CA THR A 152 5.12 -3.53 16.47
C THR A 152 6.02 -3.75 15.27
N TRP A 153 5.89 -2.89 14.25
CA TRP A 153 6.76 -2.93 13.09
C TRP A 153 7.88 -1.90 13.20
N LYS A 154 9.12 -2.37 13.13
CA LYS A 154 10.31 -1.53 13.16
C LYS A 154 10.64 -1.01 11.76
N ARG A 155 10.38 0.29 11.52
CA ARG A 155 10.59 0.95 10.22
C ARG A 155 12.04 1.25 9.92
N TYR A 156 12.79 1.69 10.93
CA TYR A 156 14.16 2.19 10.80
C TYR A 156 15.08 1.62 11.86
N SER A 157 16.38 1.57 11.56
CA SER A 157 17.39 1.08 12.51
C SER A 157 17.78 2.15 13.55
N SER A 158 17.77 3.44 13.15
CA SER A 158 18.12 4.56 14.03
C SER A 158 17.59 5.89 13.46
N HIS A 159 17.33 6.85 14.35
CA HIS A 159 17.12 8.26 14.05
C HIS A 159 17.98 9.10 15.01
N ASN A 160 18.74 10.05 14.48
CA ASN A 160 19.69 10.87 15.28
C ASN A 160 19.14 12.26 15.65
N ASP A 161 17.88 12.56 15.33
CA ASP A 161 17.25 13.89 15.49
C ASP A 161 16.48 14.06 16.81
N ALA A 162 16.33 13.01 17.60
CA ALA A 162 15.63 13.04 18.89
C ALA A 162 16.52 13.61 19.99
N LYS A 163 16.22 14.84 20.46
CA LYS A 163 17.00 15.53 21.50
C LYS A 163 16.48 15.32 22.91
N ASN A 164 15.15 15.31 23.08
CA ASN A 164 14.49 15.30 24.40
C ASN A 164 13.54 14.11 24.58
N THR A 165 13.57 13.13 23.69
CA THR A 165 12.72 11.94 23.70
C THR A 165 13.45 10.77 23.04
N TYR A 166 12.90 9.57 23.16
CA TYR A 166 13.36 8.43 22.36
C TYR A 166 12.91 8.59 20.90
N ALA A 167 13.79 8.23 19.96
CA ALA A 167 13.44 8.26 18.54
C ALA A 167 12.30 7.28 18.23
N ASN A 168 11.26 7.75 17.53
CA ASN A 168 10.17 6.90 17.08
C ASN A 168 10.57 6.15 15.81
N ILE A 169 10.97 4.88 15.95
CA ILE A 169 11.41 4.00 14.88
C ILE A 169 10.40 2.91 14.54
N THR A 170 9.26 2.88 15.21
CA THR A 170 8.24 1.84 15.07
C THR A 170 6.88 2.41 14.73
N ASP A 171 6.04 1.59 14.08
CA ASP A 171 4.59 1.80 13.95
C ASP A 171 3.85 0.64 14.62
N SER A 172 2.59 0.88 15.00
CA SER A 172 1.65 -0.14 15.46
C SER A 172 0.74 -0.59 14.32
N ILE A 173 0.51 -1.91 14.23
CA ILE A 173 -0.49 -2.48 13.33
C ILE A 173 -1.47 -3.25 14.22
N LEU A 174 -2.66 -2.67 14.40
CA LEU A 174 -3.71 -3.26 15.22
C LEU A 174 -4.45 -4.34 14.43
N PHE A 175 -4.34 -5.58 14.89
CA PHE A 175 -4.97 -6.74 14.25
C PHE A 175 -6.25 -7.14 14.98
N TYR A 176 -7.37 -7.09 14.27
CA TYR A 176 -8.69 -7.55 14.70
C TYR A 176 -9.24 -8.61 13.77
N ALA A 177 -10.00 -9.53 14.33
CA ALA A 177 -10.88 -10.43 13.58
C ALA A 177 -12.33 -9.98 13.72
N LYS A 178 -13.22 -10.30 12.77
CA LYS A 178 -14.65 -10.04 12.94
C LYS A 178 -15.31 -11.03 13.92
N SER A 179 -14.80 -12.25 14.00
CA SER A 179 -15.30 -13.29 14.91
C SER A 179 -14.21 -14.26 15.35
N SER A 180 -14.59 -15.26 16.16
CA SER A 180 -13.69 -16.36 16.53
C SER A 180 -13.32 -17.31 15.38
N LYS A 181 -14.04 -17.24 14.25
CA LYS A 181 -13.83 -18.13 13.07
C LYS A 181 -12.89 -17.51 12.03
N THR A 182 -11.94 -16.69 12.45
CA THR A 182 -11.04 -15.99 11.55
C THR A 182 -10.06 -16.93 10.83
N VAL A 183 -9.74 -16.62 9.58
CA VAL A 183 -8.63 -17.25 8.85
C VAL A 183 -7.31 -16.75 9.42
N PHE A 184 -6.43 -17.67 9.81
CA PHE A 184 -5.06 -17.34 10.22
C PHE A 184 -4.09 -18.45 9.82
N ASN A 185 -3.18 -18.14 8.92
CA ASN A 185 -2.12 -19.03 8.42
C ASN A 185 -0.80 -18.62 9.09
N PRO A 186 -0.26 -19.41 10.05
CA PRO A 186 0.99 -19.06 10.71
C PRO A 186 2.12 -18.86 9.71
N GLN A 187 2.84 -17.75 9.83
CA GLN A 187 4.02 -17.46 9.03
C GLN A 187 5.28 -17.86 9.78
N PHE A 188 6.34 -18.21 9.05
CA PHE A 188 7.61 -18.64 9.61
C PHE A 188 8.73 -17.82 8.98
N ALA A 189 9.66 -17.36 9.82
CA ALA A 189 10.92 -16.75 9.41
C ALA A 189 12.02 -17.83 9.41
N GLU A 190 13.02 -17.65 8.56
CA GLU A 190 14.19 -18.52 8.57
C GLU A 190 14.92 -18.43 9.92
N TYR A 191 15.57 -19.54 10.30
CA TYR A 191 16.44 -19.51 11.47
C TYR A 191 17.71 -18.73 11.15
N ASP A 192 18.12 -17.84 12.04
CA ASP A 192 19.43 -17.20 11.92
C ASP A 192 20.57 -18.20 12.12
N GLU A 193 21.74 -17.90 11.56
CA GLU A 193 22.90 -18.81 11.64
C GLU A 193 23.30 -19.11 13.08
N SER A 194 23.24 -18.12 13.96
CA SER A 194 23.60 -18.29 15.38
C SER A 194 22.67 -19.26 16.10
N TYR A 195 21.37 -19.22 15.76
CA TYR A 195 20.39 -20.18 16.26
C TYR A 195 20.65 -21.59 15.72
N ILE A 196 20.93 -21.71 14.41
CA ILE A 196 21.25 -22.99 13.77
C ILE A 196 22.50 -23.60 14.40
N GLU A 197 23.56 -22.82 14.58
CA GLU A 197 24.81 -23.28 15.20
C GLU A 197 24.63 -23.72 16.65
N LYS A 198 23.78 -23.05 17.40
CA LYS A 198 23.52 -23.32 18.81
C LYS A 198 22.65 -24.54 19.05
N PHE A 199 21.63 -24.75 18.24
CA PHE A 199 20.59 -25.77 18.50
C PHE A 199 20.67 -26.99 17.60
N PHE A 200 21.11 -26.85 16.36
CA PHE A 200 21.24 -27.96 15.39
C PHE A 200 22.70 -28.42 15.28
N THR A 201 23.21 -28.96 16.34
CA THR A 201 24.65 -29.27 16.50
C THR A 201 25.06 -30.68 16.00
N TYR A 202 24.09 -31.53 15.62
CA TYR A 202 24.32 -32.90 15.23
C TYR A 202 24.16 -33.09 13.72
N PHE A 203 24.89 -34.07 13.18
CA PHE A 203 24.77 -34.50 11.79
C PHE A 203 24.51 -36.00 11.72
N ASP A 204 23.68 -36.46 10.78
CA ASP A 204 23.50 -37.88 10.49
C ASP A 204 24.51 -38.39 9.45
N GLU A 205 24.41 -39.67 9.08
CA GLU A 205 25.26 -40.33 8.09
C GLU A 205 25.19 -39.72 6.69
N ASN A 206 24.09 -39.03 6.38
CA ASN A 206 23.86 -38.31 5.13
C ASN A 206 24.21 -36.81 5.22
N ASN A 207 24.92 -36.39 6.27
CA ASN A 207 25.29 -35.01 6.55
C ASN A 207 24.09 -34.07 6.73
N ARG A 208 22.90 -34.58 7.08
CA ARG A 208 21.72 -33.80 7.42
C ARG A 208 21.85 -33.27 8.86
N ARG A 209 21.66 -31.97 9.01
CA ARG A 209 21.80 -31.28 10.31
C ARG A 209 20.53 -31.44 11.16
N PHE A 210 20.67 -31.82 12.45
CA PHE A 210 19.54 -32.02 13.34
C PHE A 210 19.78 -31.53 14.77
N ALA A 211 18.68 -31.25 15.47
CA ALA A 211 18.62 -31.00 16.90
C ALA A 211 18.05 -32.25 17.62
N ILE A 212 18.42 -32.40 18.89
CA ILE A 212 17.87 -33.46 19.75
C ILE A 212 16.87 -32.85 20.72
N ASN A 213 15.64 -33.36 20.69
CA ASN A 213 14.57 -32.86 21.54
C ASN A 213 13.97 -33.92 22.47
N ASN A 214 13.28 -33.52 23.51
CA ASN A 214 12.71 -34.39 24.52
C ASN A 214 11.35 -34.95 24.06
N LEU A 215 11.19 -36.31 24.13
CA LEU A 215 9.94 -37.01 23.88
C LEU A 215 9.03 -37.15 25.13
N ALA A 216 9.50 -36.75 26.31
CA ALA A 216 8.67 -36.75 27.51
C ALA A 216 7.62 -35.65 27.45
N SER A 217 6.38 -35.95 27.85
CA SER A 217 5.30 -34.96 27.95
C SER A 217 5.56 -34.02 29.12
N PRO A 218 5.32 -32.69 28.96
CA PRO A 218 5.37 -31.73 30.07
C PRO A 218 4.20 -31.94 31.05
N ASN A 219 3.05 -32.40 30.55
CA ASN A 219 1.83 -32.64 31.33
C ASN A 219 1.55 -34.15 31.47
N PRO A 220 0.90 -34.59 32.58
CA PRO A 220 0.55 -36.01 32.76
C PRO A 220 -0.31 -36.54 31.61
N ARG A 221 0.14 -37.69 31.03
CA ARG A 221 -0.57 -38.41 29.97
C ARG A 221 -0.58 -39.91 30.31
N PRO A 222 -1.48 -40.35 31.20
CA PRO A 222 -1.53 -41.77 31.65
C PRO A 222 -1.68 -42.78 30.51
N ASN A 223 -2.44 -42.41 29.47
CA ASN A 223 -2.64 -43.24 28.26
C ASN A 223 -1.42 -43.34 27.35
N LEU A 224 -0.37 -42.54 27.56
CA LEU A 224 0.90 -42.58 26.83
C LEU A 224 2.07 -43.01 27.72
N THR A 225 1.78 -43.74 28.80
CA THR A 225 2.79 -44.30 29.73
C THR A 225 3.01 -45.77 29.40
N TYR A 226 4.03 -46.06 28.62
CA TYR A 226 4.39 -47.42 28.17
C TYR A 226 5.93 -47.56 28.06
N PRO A 227 6.50 -48.77 28.36
CA PRO A 227 7.91 -49.01 28.13
C PRO A 227 8.20 -49.19 26.63
N TYR A 228 9.39 -48.76 26.17
CA TYR A 228 9.79 -48.89 24.77
C TYR A 228 11.25 -49.38 24.66
N LYS A 229 11.49 -50.50 23.96
CA LYS A 229 12.83 -51.10 23.78
C LYS A 229 13.64 -51.25 25.09
N GLY A 230 12.97 -51.60 26.18
CA GLY A 230 13.61 -51.75 27.49
C GLY A 230 13.81 -50.47 28.29
N TYR A 231 13.45 -49.31 27.74
CA TYR A 231 13.49 -48.02 28.44
C TYR A 231 12.17 -47.74 29.16
N PRO A 232 12.21 -47.25 30.41
CA PRO A 232 11.00 -46.92 31.15
C PRO A 232 10.34 -45.66 30.60
N PRO A 233 9.01 -45.53 30.75
CA PRO A 233 8.31 -44.30 30.37
C PRO A 233 8.74 -43.12 31.23
N PRO A 234 8.69 -41.88 30.70
CA PRO A 234 8.84 -40.66 31.51
C PRO A 234 7.73 -40.55 32.56
N PRO A 235 7.94 -39.84 33.67
CA PRO A 235 6.93 -39.68 34.74
C PRO A 235 5.55 -39.19 34.25
N ASN A 236 5.53 -38.29 33.28
CA ASN A 236 4.31 -37.75 32.66
C ASN A 236 3.87 -38.48 31.39
N GLY A 237 4.50 -39.61 31.02
CA GLY A 237 4.29 -40.29 29.76
C GLY A 237 5.00 -39.67 28.56
N TRP A 238 4.84 -40.27 27.40
CA TRP A 238 5.42 -39.84 26.15
C TRP A 238 4.56 -38.73 25.48
N LYS A 239 5.14 -38.02 24.52
CA LYS A 239 4.41 -37.08 23.64
C LYS A 239 3.64 -37.80 22.53
N VAL A 240 3.97 -39.04 22.25
CA VAL A 240 3.43 -39.84 21.12
C VAL A 240 2.92 -41.19 21.60
N ASN A 241 1.98 -41.81 20.85
CA ASN A 241 1.51 -43.15 21.10
C ASN A 241 2.54 -44.18 20.61
N ILE A 242 2.28 -45.47 20.94
CA ILE A 242 3.24 -46.53 20.65
C ILE A 242 3.40 -46.80 19.16
N GLU A 243 2.36 -46.63 18.35
CA GLU A 243 2.41 -46.78 16.89
C GLU A 243 3.31 -45.71 16.28
N LYS A 244 3.12 -44.45 16.64
CA LYS A 244 3.98 -43.36 16.18
C LYS A 244 5.41 -43.51 16.69
N MET A 245 5.61 -44.04 17.89
CA MET A 245 6.95 -44.34 18.42
C MET A 245 7.69 -45.38 17.56
N LYS A 246 6.99 -46.44 17.13
CA LYS A 246 7.55 -47.46 16.23
C LYS A 246 7.92 -46.87 14.87
N VAL A 247 7.08 -46.05 14.29
CA VAL A 247 7.37 -45.37 13.01
C VAL A 247 8.59 -44.45 13.13
N LEU A 248 8.69 -43.66 14.21
CA LEU A 248 9.87 -42.85 14.47
C LEU A 248 11.16 -43.66 14.60
N ASP A 249 11.08 -44.82 15.22
CA ASP A 249 12.21 -45.75 15.37
C ASP A 249 12.63 -46.35 14.01
N GLN A 250 11.68 -46.87 13.23
CA GLN A 250 11.93 -47.40 11.88
C GLN A 250 12.58 -46.35 10.96
N ASN A 251 12.20 -45.09 11.09
CA ASN A 251 12.77 -44.00 10.32
C ASN A 251 14.10 -43.45 10.91
N GLY A 252 14.69 -44.11 11.91
CA GLY A 252 15.95 -43.69 12.52
C GLY A 252 15.90 -42.39 13.27
N ARG A 253 14.69 -41.95 13.69
CA ARG A 253 14.46 -40.65 14.33
C ARG A 253 14.70 -40.64 15.84
N LEU A 254 14.81 -41.81 16.45
CA LEU A 254 15.04 -41.92 17.87
C LEU A 254 16.54 -41.91 18.21
N VAL A 255 16.88 -41.18 19.24
CA VAL A 255 18.19 -41.23 19.91
C VAL A 255 18.03 -42.02 21.19
N LEU A 256 18.50 -43.27 21.16
CA LEU A 256 18.45 -44.16 22.32
C LEU A 256 19.64 -43.85 23.25
N PRO A 257 19.42 -43.66 24.54
CA PRO A 257 20.52 -43.41 25.49
C PRO A 257 21.35 -44.67 25.73
N LYS A 258 22.64 -44.50 26.02
CA LYS A 258 23.52 -45.63 26.41
C LYS A 258 23.14 -46.23 27.76
N ASN A 259 22.57 -45.43 28.66
CA ASN A 259 22.12 -45.87 29.97
C ASN A 259 20.67 -46.39 29.87
N PRO A 260 20.33 -47.60 30.38
CA PRO A 260 18.97 -48.13 30.40
C PRO A 260 17.93 -47.24 31.10
N ASN A 261 18.36 -46.43 32.08
CA ASN A 261 17.51 -45.46 32.77
C ASN A 261 17.49 -44.10 32.10
N GLY A 262 18.15 -43.94 30.94
CA GLY A 262 18.18 -42.71 30.18
C GLY A 262 16.87 -42.43 29.45
N ARG A 263 16.73 -41.21 28.95
CA ARG A 263 15.52 -40.79 28.22
C ARG A 263 15.71 -40.89 26.74
N ILE A 264 14.80 -41.59 26.04
CA ILE A 264 14.72 -41.57 24.58
C ILE A 264 14.42 -40.12 24.12
N ARG A 265 15.15 -39.67 23.12
CA ARG A 265 15.01 -38.35 22.51
C ARG A 265 14.69 -38.47 21.03
N LEU A 266 14.19 -37.36 20.42
CA LEU A 266 13.80 -37.30 19.02
C LEU A 266 14.73 -36.41 18.24
N LYS A 267 15.14 -36.82 17.04
CA LYS A 267 15.85 -36.02 16.06
C LYS A 267 14.88 -35.12 15.33
N TYR A 268 15.15 -33.81 15.32
CA TYR A 268 14.46 -32.80 14.54
C TYR A 268 15.43 -32.31 13.47
N TYR A 269 15.17 -32.61 12.21
CA TYR A 269 16.03 -32.20 11.11
C TYR A 269 15.74 -30.74 10.71
N LEU A 270 16.80 -29.96 10.46
CA LEU A 270 16.70 -28.55 10.11
C LEU A 270 15.92 -28.34 8.81
N ASP A 271 16.18 -29.19 7.81
CA ASP A 271 15.53 -29.17 6.49
C ASP A 271 14.03 -29.58 6.49
N GLU A 272 13.54 -30.05 7.62
CA GLU A 272 12.11 -30.38 7.83
C GLU A 272 11.41 -29.34 8.72
N MET A 273 12.14 -28.38 9.26
CA MET A 273 11.56 -27.36 10.13
C MET A 273 11.07 -26.18 9.32
N PRO A 274 9.84 -25.70 9.56
CA PRO A 274 9.31 -24.55 8.81
C PRO A 274 9.98 -23.22 9.16
N GLY A 275 10.83 -23.18 10.19
CA GLY A 275 11.42 -21.96 10.71
C GLY A 275 10.86 -21.54 12.07
N ILE A 276 11.14 -20.31 12.46
CA ILE A 276 10.64 -19.69 13.69
C ILE A 276 9.30 -19.04 13.38
N LYS A 277 8.25 -19.36 14.17
CA LYS A 277 6.97 -18.67 14.03
C LYS A 277 7.13 -17.18 14.18
N VAL A 278 6.63 -16.43 13.20
CA VAL A 278 6.60 -14.96 13.26
C VAL A 278 5.75 -14.54 14.46
N ASN A 279 6.30 -13.68 15.29
CA ASN A 279 5.65 -13.08 16.45
C ASN A 279 5.09 -11.69 16.13
N ASN A 280 4.70 -10.92 17.13
CA ASN A 280 4.17 -9.55 16.95
C ASN A 280 5.25 -8.44 16.95
N LEU A 281 6.52 -8.77 17.03
CA LEU A 281 7.62 -7.83 16.81
C LEU A 281 8.22 -8.10 15.43
N TRP A 282 7.99 -7.17 14.49
CA TRP A 282 8.47 -7.28 13.11
C TRP A 282 9.63 -6.32 12.90
N ASP A 283 10.84 -6.82 13.04
CA ASP A 283 12.10 -6.09 12.87
C ASP A 283 12.95 -6.60 11.69
N ASP A 284 12.49 -7.66 11.04
CA ASP A 284 13.08 -8.31 9.87
C ASP A 284 12.67 -7.69 8.53
N ILE A 285 11.59 -6.88 8.50
CA ILE A 285 11.14 -6.14 7.32
C ILE A 285 11.43 -4.66 7.54
N ILE A 286 12.47 -4.14 6.88
CA ILE A 286 12.87 -2.75 7.03
C ILE A 286 12.04 -1.85 6.11
N GLY A 287 11.73 -0.63 6.57
CA GLY A 287 11.06 0.39 5.76
C GLY A 287 11.90 0.86 4.58
N LEU A 288 11.24 1.37 3.54
CA LEU A 288 11.90 1.77 2.30
C LEU A 288 12.75 3.03 2.50
N SER A 289 14.07 2.91 2.36
CA SER A 289 14.98 4.06 2.32
C SER A 289 14.81 4.87 1.03
N GLY A 290 15.34 6.10 1.00
CA GLY A 290 15.23 6.98 -0.18
C GLY A 290 15.78 6.41 -1.48
N SER A 291 16.76 5.50 -1.41
CA SER A 291 17.42 4.85 -2.55
C SER A 291 16.87 3.46 -2.87
N HIS A 292 15.91 2.95 -2.10
CA HIS A 292 15.40 1.60 -2.29
C HIS A 292 14.74 1.43 -3.67
N ALA A 293 15.03 0.31 -4.35
CA ALA A 293 14.58 0.07 -5.72
C ALA A 293 13.05 0.01 -5.86
N GLU A 294 12.34 -0.48 -4.83
CA GLU A 294 10.88 -0.58 -4.78
C GLU A 294 10.20 0.79 -4.64
N ARG A 295 10.93 1.83 -4.21
CA ARG A 295 10.33 3.13 -3.90
C ARG A 295 9.89 3.86 -5.17
N LEU A 296 8.57 4.16 -5.28
CA LEU A 296 7.97 4.86 -6.41
C LEU A 296 8.00 6.39 -6.27
N GLY A 297 8.44 6.92 -5.12
CA GLY A 297 8.44 8.36 -4.82
C GLY A 297 7.22 8.83 -4.03
N TYR A 298 6.22 7.96 -3.80
CA TYR A 298 5.09 8.29 -2.93
C TYR A 298 5.54 8.34 -1.46
N PRO A 299 5.17 9.40 -0.71
CA PRO A 299 5.44 9.46 0.72
C PRO A 299 4.73 8.29 1.40
N THR A 300 5.17 7.84 2.52
CA THR A 300 4.50 6.76 3.29
C THR A 300 4.40 5.39 2.61
N GLN A 301 4.99 5.18 1.41
CA GLN A 301 4.97 3.87 0.76
C GLN A 301 5.51 2.78 1.70
N LYS A 302 4.72 1.74 1.91
CA LYS A 302 5.10 0.56 2.70
C LYS A 302 5.84 -0.47 1.83
N PRO A 303 6.75 -1.29 2.40
CA PRO A 303 7.38 -2.40 1.69
C PRO A 303 6.35 -3.43 1.24
N LEU A 304 6.55 -4.00 0.05
CA LEU A 304 5.69 -5.07 -0.48
C LEU A 304 5.66 -6.28 0.47
N ALA A 305 6.81 -6.68 0.99
CA ALA A 305 6.96 -7.80 1.92
C ALA A 305 6.12 -7.65 3.20
N LEU A 306 5.90 -6.41 3.69
CA LEU A 306 5.05 -6.16 4.85
C LEU A 306 3.59 -6.55 4.55
N LEU A 307 3.09 -6.12 3.38
CA LEU A 307 1.72 -6.40 2.96
C LEU A 307 1.55 -7.88 2.60
N GLU A 308 2.54 -8.49 1.93
CA GLU A 308 2.52 -9.93 1.64
C GLU A 308 2.42 -10.77 2.92
N ARG A 309 3.17 -10.43 3.97
CA ARG A 309 3.08 -11.12 5.27
C ARG A 309 1.68 -11.03 5.86
N ILE A 310 1.06 -9.85 5.84
CA ILE A 310 -0.32 -9.64 6.33
C ILE A 310 -1.31 -10.49 5.52
N LEU A 311 -1.23 -10.42 4.19
CA LEU A 311 -2.14 -11.11 3.30
C LEU A 311 -1.99 -12.64 3.39
N LEU A 312 -0.76 -13.15 3.44
CA LEU A 312 -0.49 -14.58 3.63
C LEU A 312 -1.01 -15.09 4.97
N SER A 313 -0.89 -14.27 6.05
CA SER A 313 -1.36 -14.66 7.37
C SER A 313 -2.87 -14.76 7.47
N SER A 314 -3.64 -13.90 6.80
CA SER A 314 -5.07 -13.75 7.07
C SER A 314 -5.95 -13.77 5.83
N SER A 315 -5.46 -14.36 4.74
CA SER A 315 -6.26 -14.62 3.54
C SER A 315 -5.72 -15.80 2.73
N ASN A 316 -6.57 -16.35 1.85
CA ASN A 316 -6.24 -17.42 0.91
C ASN A 316 -6.31 -16.90 -0.54
N PRO A 317 -5.68 -17.59 -1.53
CA PRO A 317 -5.84 -17.26 -2.94
C PRO A 317 -7.32 -17.18 -3.36
N GLY A 318 -7.67 -16.18 -4.17
CA GLY A 318 -9.04 -15.91 -4.63
C GLY A 318 -9.91 -15.12 -3.66
N GLU A 319 -9.51 -14.92 -2.40
CA GLU A 319 -10.23 -14.09 -1.43
C GLU A 319 -10.05 -12.59 -1.72
N VAL A 320 -10.98 -11.77 -1.21
CA VAL A 320 -11.09 -10.33 -1.51
C VAL A 320 -10.37 -9.51 -0.46
N ILE A 321 -9.42 -8.72 -0.91
CA ILE A 321 -8.65 -7.76 -0.09
C ILE A 321 -9.20 -6.35 -0.35
N LEU A 322 -9.43 -5.57 0.70
CA LEU A 322 -9.82 -4.16 0.61
C LEU A 322 -8.75 -3.27 1.23
N ASP A 323 -8.32 -2.26 0.48
CA ASP A 323 -7.52 -1.14 0.99
C ASP A 323 -8.28 0.18 0.76
N PRO A 324 -8.92 0.75 1.81
CA PRO A 324 -9.71 1.96 1.69
C PRO A 324 -8.89 3.27 1.71
N PHE A 325 -7.57 3.19 1.88
CA PHE A 325 -6.61 4.30 1.84
C PHE A 325 -5.40 3.90 0.99
N SER A 326 -5.66 3.54 -0.27
CA SER A 326 -4.75 2.71 -1.03
C SER A 326 -3.45 3.40 -1.51
N GLY A 327 -3.38 4.74 -1.47
CA GLY A 327 -2.17 5.51 -1.77
C GLY A 327 -1.50 5.09 -3.09
N CYS A 328 -0.25 4.62 -3.02
CA CYS A 328 0.46 4.12 -4.21
C CYS A 328 0.24 2.63 -4.51
N GLY A 329 -0.73 1.96 -3.87
CA GLY A 329 -1.17 0.62 -4.22
C GLY A 329 -0.28 -0.54 -3.77
N THR A 330 0.40 -0.43 -2.64
CA THR A 330 1.25 -1.55 -2.17
C THR A 330 0.41 -2.77 -1.78
N ALA A 331 -0.71 -2.59 -1.05
CA ALA A 331 -1.60 -3.68 -0.67
C ALA A 331 -2.26 -4.33 -1.89
N ILE A 332 -2.66 -3.53 -2.88
CA ILE A 332 -3.25 -3.99 -4.14
C ILE A 332 -2.24 -4.81 -4.94
N SER A 333 -0.99 -4.34 -5.00
CA SER A 333 0.09 -5.07 -5.69
C SER A 333 0.42 -6.39 -4.99
N ALA A 334 0.45 -6.42 -3.66
CA ALA A 334 0.62 -7.65 -2.88
C ALA A 334 -0.54 -8.63 -3.13
N ALA A 335 -1.78 -8.15 -3.13
CA ALA A 335 -2.97 -8.96 -3.41
C ALA A 335 -2.92 -9.57 -4.81
N GLN A 336 -2.60 -8.77 -5.83
CA GLN A 336 -2.43 -9.24 -7.21
C GLN A 336 -1.31 -10.28 -7.33
N HIS A 337 -0.16 -10.02 -6.71
CA HIS A 337 0.98 -10.95 -6.72
C HIS A 337 0.64 -12.31 -6.12
N LEU A 338 -0.10 -12.31 -5.02
CA LEU A 338 -0.47 -13.51 -4.29
C LEU A 338 -1.78 -14.17 -4.79
N GLY A 339 -2.34 -13.73 -5.92
CA GLY A 339 -3.54 -14.33 -6.52
C GLY A 339 -4.82 -14.07 -5.73
N ARG A 340 -4.92 -12.93 -5.02
CA ARG A 340 -6.13 -12.46 -4.35
C ARG A 340 -6.89 -11.51 -5.27
N GLN A 341 -8.20 -11.42 -5.08
CA GLN A 341 -9.00 -10.33 -5.61
C GLN A 341 -8.80 -9.08 -4.76
N TRP A 342 -8.98 -7.90 -5.32
CA TRP A 342 -8.70 -6.68 -4.59
C TRP A 342 -9.64 -5.53 -4.94
N ILE A 343 -9.84 -4.66 -3.97
CA ILE A 343 -10.55 -3.38 -4.06
C ILE A 343 -9.63 -2.33 -3.45
N GLY A 344 -9.26 -1.31 -4.23
CA GLY A 344 -8.53 -0.14 -3.77
C GLY A 344 -9.39 1.10 -3.85
N ILE A 345 -9.36 1.96 -2.82
CA ILE A 345 -10.08 3.23 -2.81
C ILE A 345 -9.11 4.34 -2.49
N ASP A 346 -9.11 5.41 -3.28
CA ASP A 346 -8.35 6.63 -2.96
C ASP A 346 -9.10 7.88 -3.43
N ILE A 347 -8.89 8.97 -2.70
CA ILE A 347 -9.53 10.26 -2.99
C ILE A 347 -8.74 11.12 -3.98
N THR A 348 -7.53 10.70 -4.37
CA THR A 348 -6.66 11.49 -5.24
C THR A 348 -6.45 10.84 -6.60
N HIS A 349 -6.61 11.60 -7.67
CA HIS A 349 -6.30 11.12 -9.03
C HIS A 349 -4.82 10.74 -9.19
N LEU A 350 -3.92 11.37 -8.41
CA LEU A 350 -2.50 11.02 -8.39
C LEU A 350 -2.29 9.57 -7.92
N ALA A 351 -2.95 9.16 -6.83
CA ALA A 351 -2.89 7.79 -6.34
C ALA A 351 -3.44 6.82 -7.38
N ILE A 352 -4.60 7.10 -7.98
CA ILE A 352 -5.19 6.26 -9.03
C ILE A 352 -4.27 6.12 -10.24
N ALA A 353 -3.63 7.21 -10.69
CA ALA A 353 -2.65 7.16 -11.78
C ALA A 353 -1.43 6.29 -11.42
N MET A 354 -0.93 6.39 -10.20
CA MET A 354 0.16 5.54 -9.71
C MET A 354 -0.23 4.06 -9.63
N HIS A 355 -1.45 3.74 -9.22
CA HIS A 355 -1.99 2.38 -9.27
C HIS A 355 -1.97 1.81 -10.69
N LYS A 356 -2.52 2.57 -11.66
CA LYS A 356 -2.56 2.17 -13.07
C LYS A 356 -1.15 1.87 -13.59
N SER A 357 -0.21 2.80 -13.37
CA SER A 357 1.19 2.61 -13.77
C SER A 357 1.83 1.40 -13.10
N ARG A 358 1.65 1.23 -11.79
CA ARG A 358 2.21 0.11 -11.03
C ARG A 358 1.67 -1.24 -11.49
N LEU A 359 0.35 -1.36 -11.70
CA LEU A 359 -0.29 -2.58 -12.18
C LEU A 359 0.17 -2.93 -13.61
N LYS A 360 0.33 -1.94 -14.48
CA LYS A 360 0.89 -2.10 -15.82
C LYS A 360 2.34 -2.58 -15.79
N ASP A 361 3.20 -1.92 -15.01
CA ASP A 361 4.63 -2.23 -14.95
C ASP A 361 4.91 -3.60 -14.34
N MET A 362 4.26 -3.93 -13.19
CA MET A 362 4.52 -5.16 -12.46
C MET A 362 3.86 -6.39 -13.09
N PHE A 363 2.63 -6.24 -13.60
CA PHE A 363 1.77 -7.36 -13.97
C PHE A 363 1.24 -7.29 -15.41
N ASN A 364 1.51 -6.20 -16.14
CA ASN A 364 1.00 -5.93 -17.48
C ASN A 364 -0.55 -5.93 -17.53
N LEU A 365 -1.19 -5.35 -16.49
CA LEU A 365 -2.63 -5.20 -16.41
C LEU A 365 -3.09 -3.83 -16.91
N GLU A 366 -4.22 -3.80 -17.62
CA GLU A 366 -4.79 -2.60 -18.19
C GLU A 366 -6.20 -2.31 -17.63
N PRO A 367 -6.52 -1.03 -17.33
CA PRO A 367 -7.86 -0.64 -16.89
C PRO A 367 -8.89 -0.92 -18.00
N GLY A 368 -10.12 -1.25 -17.59
CA GLY A 368 -11.21 -1.59 -18.51
C GLY A 368 -11.16 -3.02 -19.06
N LYS A 369 -9.98 -3.64 -19.10
CA LYS A 369 -9.78 -5.01 -19.58
C LYS A 369 -9.58 -6.00 -18.41
N ASP A 370 -8.61 -5.74 -17.55
CA ASP A 370 -8.19 -6.65 -16.49
C ASP A 370 -8.78 -6.27 -15.12
N TYR A 371 -9.11 -5.00 -14.94
CA TYR A 371 -9.76 -4.46 -13.74
C TYR A 371 -10.60 -3.23 -14.08
N LYS A 372 -11.51 -2.85 -13.16
CA LYS A 372 -12.36 -1.65 -13.32
C LYS A 372 -11.76 -0.46 -12.60
N VAL A 373 -11.99 0.73 -13.13
CA VAL A 373 -11.80 2.01 -12.45
C VAL A 373 -13.13 2.72 -12.39
N VAL A 374 -13.55 3.16 -11.21
CA VAL A 374 -14.86 3.77 -10.98
C VAL A 374 -14.68 5.14 -10.33
N GLY A 375 -15.47 6.12 -10.74
CA GLY A 375 -15.48 7.48 -10.18
C GLY A 375 -14.60 8.47 -10.92
N GLU A 376 -13.76 8.03 -11.87
CA GLU A 376 -13.07 8.96 -12.78
C GLU A 376 -14.05 9.48 -13.86
N PRO A 377 -13.87 10.70 -14.38
CA PRO A 377 -14.63 11.20 -15.50
C PRO A 377 -14.49 10.30 -16.73
N GLU A 378 -15.61 9.85 -17.28
CA GLU A 378 -15.67 9.01 -18.50
C GLU A 378 -16.12 9.82 -19.73
N ASP A 379 -16.66 11.01 -19.52
CA ASP A 379 -17.16 11.90 -20.55
C ASP A 379 -16.84 13.38 -20.25
N LEU A 380 -17.14 14.25 -21.22
CA LEU A 380 -16.84 15.68 -21.12
C LEU A 380 -17.67 16.37 -20.01
N GLU A 381 -18.89 15.90 -19.73
CA GLU A 381 -19.76 16.50 -18.72
C GLU A 381 -19.25 16.20 -17.31
N SER A 382 -18.88 14.98 -17.02
CA SER A 382 -18.25 14.60 -15.76
C SER A 382 -16.88 15.27 -15.58
N ALA A 383 -16.13 15.50 -16.67
CA ALA A 383 -14.89 16.26 -16.64
C ALA A 383 -15.14 17.76 -16.29
N ARG A 384 -16.22 18.36 -16.83
CA ARG A 384 -16.62 19.72 -16.46
C ARG A 384 -17.01 19.83 -15.00
N GLN A 385 -17.75 18.83 -14.50
CA GLN A 385 -18.13 18.79 -13.10
C GLN A 385 -16.88 18.70 -12.20
N LEU A 386 -15.95 17.81 -12.50
CA LEU A 386 -14.69 17.70 -11.77
C LEU A 386 -13.90 19.03 -11.80
N ALA A 387 -13.83 19.68 -12.96
CA ALA A 387 -13.13 20.97 -13.10
C ALA A 387 -13.78 22.10 -12.30
N HIS A 388 -15.12 22.05 -12.14
CA HIS A 388 -15.87 23.00 -11.31
C HIS A 388 -15.63 22.73 -9.81
N ASP A 389 -15.68 21.48 -9.40
CA ASP A 389 -15.61 21.09 -8.00
C ASP A 389 -14.18 21.17 -7.44
N ASP A 390 -13.19 20.69 -8.21
CA ASP A 390 -11.76 20.73 -7.81
C ASP A 390 -10.83 20.84 -9.03
N ARG A 391 -10.32 22.06 -9.25
CA ARG A 391 -9.40 22.34 -10.37
C ARG A 391 -8.08 21.57 -10.30
N TYR A 392 -7.60 21.22 -9.09
CA TYR A 392 -6.36 20.49 -8.93
C TYR A 392 -6.56 19.00 -9.24
N GLN A 393 -7.67 18.42 -8.78
CA GLN A 393 -8.04 17.05 -9.14
C GLN A 393 -8.28 16.92 -10.65
N PHE A 394 -8.96 17.90 -11.26
CA PHE A 394 -9.09 17.97 -12.72
C PHE A 394 -7.72 18.02 -13.43
N GLN A 395 -6.80 18.84 -12.96
CA GLN A 395 -5.45 18.93 -13.52
C GLN A 395 -4.71 17.60 -13.44
N TRP A 396 -4.75 16.94 -12.29
CA TRP A 396 -4.09 15.65 -12.11
C TRP A 396 -4.73 14.55 -12.94
N TRP A 397 -6.06 14.52 -13.02
CA TRP A 397 -6.78 13.60 -13.89
C TRP A 397 -6.42 13.83 -15.37
N ALA A 398 -6.43 15.08 -15.85
CA ALA A 398 -6.07 15.40 -17.23
C ALA A 398 -4.62 15.01 -17.56
N LEU A 399 -3.68 15.20 -16.63
CA LEU A 399 -2.31 14.74 -16.78
C LEU A 399 -2.20 13.21 -16.82
N SER A 400 -3.06 12.49 -16.09
CA SER A 400 -3.07 11.03 -16.10
C SER A 400 -3.53 10.45 -17.43
N LEU A 401 -4.39 11.14 -18.19
CA LEU A 401 -4.83 10.71 -19.53
C LEU A 401 -3.68 10.63 -20.55
N VAL A 402 -2.61 11.40 -20.32
CA VAL A 402 -1.42 11.42 -21.17
C VAL A 402 -0.19 10.81 -20.49
N GLU A 403 -0.38 10.09 -19.39
CA GLU A 403 0.70 9.48 -18.59
C GLU A 403 1.78 10.50 -18.17
N ALA A 404 1.41 11.77 -17.96
CA ALA A 404 2.35 12.82 -17.59
C ALA A 404 2.61 12.85 -16.09
N ARG A 405 3.84 13.15 -15.70
CA ARG A 405 4.21 13.41 -14.32
C ARG A 405 3.81 14.82 -13.94
N PRO A 406 2.96 15.03 -12.92
CA PRO A 406 2.61 16.36 -12.44
C PRO A 406 3.84 17.14 -11.92
N LEU A 407 3.85 18.45 -12.12
CA LEU A 407 4.85 19.39 -11.59
C LEU A 407 4.13 20.47 -10.78
N GLY A 408 4.50 20.64 -9.50
CA GLY A 408 4.05 21.73 -8.65
C GLY A 408 2.57 21.71 -8.24
N GLY A 409 2.28 22.15 -7.03
CA GLY A 409 0.93 22.35 -6.51
C GLY A 409 0.87 22.06 -5.01
N GLN A 410 0.81 23.10 -4.16
CA GLN A 410 0.41 22.94 -2.76
C GLN A 410 -1.11 22.98 -2.68
N VAL A 411 -1.74 21.87 -2.35
CA VAL A 411 -3.14 21.83 -1.96
C VAL A 411 -3.24 22.40 -0.53
N GLY A 412 -4.06 23.44 -0.32
CA GLY A 412 -4.44 23.90 1.02
C GLY A 412 -3.63 25.02 1.66
N GLY A 413 -2.62 25.56 1.05
CA GLY A 413 -1.84 26.69 1.60
C GLY A 413 -2.57 28.03 1.49
N LYS A 414 -3.26 28.49 2.53
CA LYS A 414 -3.78 29.88 2.65
C LYS A 414 -2.71 30.97 2.71
N THR A 415 -1.46 30.64 2.67
CA THR A 415 -0.35 31.58 2.57
C THR A 415 0.14 31.61 1.13
N GLY A 416 -0.59 32.38 0.33
CA GLY A 416 -0.22 32.76 -1.03
C GLY A 416 1.10 33.52 -1.11
N LYS A 417 2.22 32.86 -0.88
CA LYS A 417 3.41 33.20 -1.62
C LYS A 417 3.22 32.53 -2.98
N LYS A 418 2.89 33.33 -3.98
CA LYS A 418 3.10 33.05 -5.41
C LYS A 418 4.57 32.66 -5.60
N GLY A 419 4.91 31.41 -5.27
CA GLY A 419 6.07 30.73 -5.82
C GLY A 419 5.71 30.55 -7.28
N SER A 420 6.51 31.11 -8.17
CA SER A 420 6.28 31.12 -9.59
C SER A 420 5.99 29.70 -10.08
N ASP A 421 4.69 29.39 -10.28
CA ASP A 421 4.29 28.36 -11.22
C ASP A 421 4.85 28.84 -12.55
N ARG A 422 5.95 28.25 -12.99
CA ARG A 422 6.61 28.59 -14.26
C ARG A 422 5.69 28.33 -15.45
N GLY A 423 4.38 28.12 -15.21
CA GLY A 423 3.35 27.82 -16.19
C GLY A 423 3.43 26.39 -16.72
N ILE A 424 3.95 25.45 -15.90
CA ILE A 424 4.09 24.04 -16.25
C ILE A 424 3.33 23.22 -15.22
N ASP A 425 2.37 22.41 -15.69
CA ASP A 425 1.56 21.55 -14.84
C ASP A 425 2.07 20.09 -14.81
N GLY A 426 2.72 19.67 -15.91
CA GLY A 426 3.28 18.32 -16.01
C GLY A 426 4.39 18.17 -17.04
N ILE A 427 5.13 17.06 -16.95
CA ILE A 427 6.19 16.69 -17.90
C ILE A 427 6.11 15.23 -18.30
N ILE A 428 6.55 14.93 -19.54
CA ILE A 428 6.83 13.58 -20.00
C ILE A 428 8.28 13.54 -20.51
N PRO A 429 9.18 12.78 -19.86
CA PRO A 429 10.54 12.60 -20.35
C PRO A 429 10.59 11.60 -21.51
N PHE A 430 11.49 11.80 -22.46
CA PHE A 430 11.79 10.86 -23.54
C PHE A 430 13.27 10.93 -23.94
N ILE A 431 13.81 9.84 -24.46
CA ILE A 431 15.18 9.77 -24.99
C ILE A 431 15.11 9.86 -26.51
N ASP A 432 15.91 10.75 -27.11
CA ASP A 432 15.90 11.02 -28.52
C ASP A 432 17.29 11.08 -29.16
N ASP A 433 18.34 10.97 -28.39
CA ASP A 433 19.70 10.96 -28.87
C ASP A 433 20.59 9.96 -28.11
N GLY A 434 21.76 9.68 -28.63
CA GLY A 434 22.74 8.77 -28.01
C GLY A 434 23.45 9.35 -26.77
N SER A 435 23.10 10.56 -26.33
CA SER A 435 23.71 11.20 -25.14
C SER A 435 23.21 10.66 -23.81
N GLY A 436 22.09 9.92 -23.83
CA GLY A 436 21.41 9.42 -22.60
C GLY A 436 20.75 10.53 -21.77
N LYS A 437 20.73 11.78 -22.25
CA LYS A 437 20.04 12.87 -21.53
C LYS A 437 18.58 12.92 -21.97
N PRO A 438 17.61 12.84 -21.03
CA PRO A 438 16.20 12.91 -21.39
C PRO A 438 15.83 14.31 -21.88
N LYS A 439 15.13 14.37 -23.01
CA LYS A 439 14.37 15.54 -23.44
C LYS A 439 12.99 15.51 -22.82
N GLN A 440 12.28 16.63 -22.80
CA GLN A 440 11.01 16.75 -22.09
C GLN A 440 9.91 17.29 -22.99
N VAL A 441 8.71 16.73 -22.84
CA VAL A 441 7.45 17.37 -23.23
C VAL A 441 6.93 18.12 -22.02
N MET A 442 6.62 19.42 -22.18
CA MET A 442 6.00 20.22 -21.12
C MET A 442 4.51 20.33 -21.34
N ILE A 443 3.74 20.18 -20.29
CA ILE A 443 2.29 20.17 -20.35
C ILE A 443 1.73 21.25 -19.46
N GLN A 444 0.77 21.98 -20.01
CA GLN A 444 -0.06 22.93 -19.30
C GLN A 444 -1.53 22.50 -19.40
N VAL A 445 -2.26 22.54 -18.30
CA VAL A 445 -3.68 22.18 -18.23
C VAL A 445 -4.51 23.42 -17.91
N LYS A 446 -5.60 23.64 -18.66
CA LYS A 446 -6.53 24.76 -18.46
C LYS A 446 -7.97 24.27 -18.48
N SER A 447 -8.69 24.46 -17.37
CA SER A 447 -10.11 24.17 -17.25
C SER A 447 -11.03 25.37 -17.53
N GLY A 448 -10.47 26.59 -17.58
CA GLY A 448 -11.22 27.83 -17.83
C GLY A 448 -11.06 28.35 -19.26
N HIS A 449 -11.46 29.62 -19.45
CA HIS A 449 -11.36 30.28 -20.75
C HIS A 449 -9.92 30.35 -21.26
N VAL A 450 -9.70 29.94 -22.52
CA VAL A 450 -8.40 29.91 -23.20
C VAL A 450 -8.40 30.80 -24.43
N ASN A 451 -7.25 31.35 -24.77
CA ASN A 451 -7.04 32.20 -25.94
C ASN A 451 -5.63 31.99 -26.53
N SER A 452 -5.34 32.63 -27.67
CA SER A 452 -4.03 32.54 -28.36
C SER A 452 -2.86 33.06 -27.51
N GLY A 453 -3.10 33.92 -26.51
CA GLY A 453 -2.07 34.38 -25.58
C GLY A 453 -1.46 33.25 -24.78
N ILE A 454 -2.27 32.27 -24.33
CA ILE A 454 -1.79 31.10 -23.59
C ILE A 454 -0.82 30.25 -24.44
N ILE A 455 -1.05 30.16 -25.75
CA ILE A 455 -0.14 29.43 -26.65
C ILE A 455 1.21 30.15 -26.76
N ARG A 456 1.22 31.49 -26.83
CA ARG A 456 2.47 32.27 -26.81
C ARG A 456 3.22 32.13 -25.50
N ASP A 457 2.49 32.13 -24.38
CA ASP A 457 3.07 31.90 -23.04
C ASP A 457 3.69 30.51 -22.96
N LEU A 458 3.00 29.46 -23.43
CA LEU A 458 3.52 28.09 -23.47
C LEU A 458 4.77 28.00 -24.37
N ARG A 459 4.78 28.70 -25.53
CA ARG A 459 5.97 28.77 -26.38
C ARG A 459 7.15 29.38 -25.63
N GLY A 460 6.94 30.47 -24.91
CA GLY A 460 7.97 31.10 -24.08
C GLY A 460 8.49 30.16 -22.98
N VAL A 461 7.61 29.35 -22.39
CA VAL A 461 7.97 28.34 -21.40
C VAL A 461 8.84 27.25 -22.03
N VAL A 462 8.44 26.69 -23.18
CA VAL A 462 9.18 25.63 -23.90
C VAL A 462 10.58 26.12 -24.29
N GLU A 463 10.71 27.37 -24.76
CA GLU A 463 12.00 27.98 -25.12
C GLU A 463 12.88 28.25 -23.89
N ARG A 464 12.33 28.79 -22.81
CA ARG A 464 13.05 29.09 -21.57
C ARG A 464 13.60 27.83 -20.89
N GLU A 465 12.82 26.77 -20.85
CA GLU A 465 13.18 25.50 -20.19
C GLU A 465 13.92 24.54 -21.14
N ASN A 466 14.19 24.97 -22.39
CA ASN A 466 14.82 24.16 -23.44
C ASN A 466 14.12 22.82 -23.68
N ALA A 467 12.78 22.83 -23.61
CA ALA A 467 11.98 21.64 -23.83
C ALA A 467 11.80 21.35 -25.33
N ALA A 468 11.59 20.10 -25.67
CA ALA A 468 11.43 19.67 -27.05
C ALA A 468 10.04 19.97 -27.62
N ILE A 469 8.99 19.74 -26.81
CA ILE A 469 7.58 19.85 -27.18
C ILE A 469 6.81 20.48 -26.03
N GLY A 470 5.84 21.35 -26.37
CA GLY A 470 4.85 21.90 -25.45
C GLY A 470 3.45 21.40 -25.79
N VAL A 471 2.67 21.05 -24.77
CA VAL A 471 1.29 20.58 -24.93
C VAL A 471 0.38 21.40 -24.04
N LEU A 472 -0.68 21.95 -24.61
CA LEU A 472 -1.78 22.54 -23.88
C LEU A 472 -2.96 21.56 -23.84
N ILE A 473 -3.38 21.14 -22.66
CA ILE A 473 -4.61 20.37 -22.47
C ILE A 473 -5.71 21.34 -22.04
N THR A 474 -6.85 21.32 -22.75
CA THR A 474 -7.99 22.22 -22.52
C THR A 474 -9.26 21.45 -22.27
N LEU A 475 -10.11 21.96 -21.34
CA LEU A 475 -11.44 21.41 -21.13
C LEU A 475 -12.31 21.58 -22.36
N GLU A 476 -12.29 22.77 -22.98
CA GLU A 476 -13.05 23.07 -24.19
C GLU A 476 -12.16 23.02 -25.45
N PRO A 477 -12.75 22.83 -26.63
CA PRO A 477 -12.02 22.80 -27.89
C PRO A 477 -11.25 24.08 -28.18
N ALA A 478 -10.07 23.95 -28.81
CA ALA A 478 -9.24 25.09 -29.21
C ALA A 478 -9.88 25.94 -30.31
N SER A 479 -9.74 27.26 -30.22
CA SER A 479 -10.13 28.16 -31.30
C SER A 479 -9.21 28.06 -32.53
N SER A 480 -9.72 28.44 -33.70
CA SER A 480 -8.91 28.49 -34.95
C SER A 480 -7.65 29.36 -34.81
N GLU A 481 -7.73 30.45 -34.03
CA GLU A 481 -6.58 31.32 -33.77
C GLU A 481 -5.52 30.65 -32.90
N MET A 482 -5.93 29.89 -31.90
CA MET A 482 -5.03 29.09 -31.07
C MET A 482 -4.30 28.04 -31.91
N CYS A 483 -5.03 27.35 -32.79
CA CYS A 483 -4.44 26.35 -33.70
C CYS A 483 -3.41 26.98 -34.65
N LYS A 484 -3.70 28.16 -35.23
CA LYS A 484 -2.75 28.88 -36.08
C LYS A 484 -1.50 29.27 -35.31
N GLU A 485 -1.64 29.78 -34.09
CA GLU A 485 -0.53 30.14 -33.24
C GLU A 485 0.35 28.92 -32.92
N ALA A 486 -0.26 27.78 -32.57
CA ALA A 486 0.48 26.54 -32.29
C ALA A 486 1.28 26.03 -33.51
N VAL A 487 0.67 26.05 -34.69
CA VAL A 487 1.33 25.66 -35.95
C VAL A 487 2.52 26.58 -36.28
N SER A 488 2.43 27.88 -35.94
CA SER A 488 3.52 28.85 -36.19
C SER A 488 4.81 28.52 -35.43
N ALA A 489 4.75 27.75 -34.36
CA ALA A 489 5.93 27.32 -33.61
C ALA A 489 6.80 26.28 -34.33
N GLY A 490 6.30 25.72 -35.43
CA GLY A 490 7.03 24.75 -36.27
C GLY A 490 7.10 23.35 -35.65
N PHE A 491 8.19 22.65 -35.92
CA PHE A 491 8.36 21.24 -35.61
C PHE A 491 9.60 21.00 -34.76
N TYR A 492 9.51 20.04 -33.88
CA TYR A 492 10.63 19.37 -33.24
C TYR A 492 11.07 18.21 -34.16
N SER A 493 12.36 18.13 -34.48
CA SER A 493 12.92 17.05 -35.29
C SER A 493 13.66 16.06 -34.39
N SER A 494 13.15 14.84 -34.33
CA SER A 494 13.78 13.76 -33.59
C SER A 494 14.97 13.21 -34.37
N GLU A 495 16.14 13.13 -33.74
CA GLU A 495 17.35 12.58 -34.32
C GLU A 495 17.32 11.06 -34.38
N LEU A 496 16.82 10.41 -33.32
CA LEU A 496 16.76 8.95 -33.21
C LEU A 496 15.70 8.33 -34.13
N TRP A 497 14.50 8.96 -34.18
CA TRP A 497 13.35 8.42 -34.91
C TRP A 497 13.22 8.96 -36.33
N GLN A 498 14.06 9.91 -36.74
CA GLN A 498 14.03 10.57 -38.08
C GLN A 498 12.62 11.09 -38.43
N ARG A 499 11.90 11.60 -37.42
CA ARG A 499 10.53 12.08 -37.52
C ARG A 499 10.38 13.49 -36.99
N LYS A 500 9.43 14.24 -37.57
CA LYS A 500 9.05 15.58 -37.12
C LYS A 500 7.76 15.52 -36.33
N TYR A 501 7.73 16.19 -35.20
CA TYR A 501 6.60 16.32 -34.32
C TYR A 501 6.22 17.80 -34.16
N PRO A 502 4.92 18.20 -34.11
CA PRO A 502 4.56 19.58 -33.84
C PRO A 502 5.18 20.05 -32.52
N LYS A 503 5.89 21.22 -32.57
CA LYS A 503 6.57 21.74 -31.40
C LYS A 503 5.59 22.20 -30.31
N LEU A 504 4.42 22.73 -30.72
CA LEU A 504 3.30 23.03 -29.82
C LEU A 504 2.07 22.25 -30.26
N GLN A 505 1.37 21.62 -29.30
CA GLN A 505 0.16 20.83 -29.55
C GLN A 505 -0.94 21.28 -28.59
N ILE A 506 -2.18 21.24 -29.08
CA ILE A 506 -3.37 21.48 -28.26
C ILE A 506 -4.24 20.24 -28.32
N LEU A 507 -4.64 19.74 -27.16
CA LEU A 507 -5.52 18.58 -27.03
C LEU A 507 -6.68 18.96 -26.11
N SER A 508 -7.92 18.80 -26.60
CA SER A 508 -9.07 18.95 -25.71
C SER A 508 -9.28 17.67 -24.90
N ILE A 509 -9.99 17.78 -23.76
CA ILE A 509 -10.39 16.61 -22.98
C ILE A 509 -11.22 15.64 -23.83
N GLU A 510 -12.12 16.14 -24.66
CA GLU A 510 -12.92 15.31 -25.55
C GLU A 510 -12.04 14.50 -26.53
N GLU A 511 -11.00 15.11 -27.08
CA GLU A 511 -10.04 14.42 -27.96
C GLU A 511 -9.26 13.34 -27.20
N LEU A 512 -8.84 13.62 -25.95
CA LEU A 512 -8.12 12.66 -25.11
C LEU A 512 -9.01 11.47 -24.71
N LEU A 513 -10.28 11.71 -24.40
CA LEU A 513 -11.25 10.65 -24.10
C LEU A 513 -11.58 9.78 -25.32
N ASN A 514 -11.34 10.31 -26.54
CA ASN A 514 -11.45 9.57 -27.80
C ASN A 514 -10.08 9.02 -28.28
N ASP A 515 -9.18 8.70 -27.35
CA ASP A 515 -7.87 8.06 -27.58
C ASP A 515 -6.89 8.86 -28.45
N LYS A 516 -7.06 10.19 -28.61
CA LYS A 516 -6.09 11.03 -29.28
C LYS A 516 -4.94 11.32 -28.33
N GLY A 517 -3.76 10.78 -28.61
CA GLY A 517 -2.56 10.99 -27.81
C GLY A 517 -1.67 12.15 -28.26
N ILE A 518 -0.67 12.46 -27.44
CA ILE A 518 0.40 13.43 -27.77
C ILE A 518 1.26 12.85 -28.89
N GLN A 519 1.55 13.66 -29.93
CA GLN A 519 2.50 13.31 -30.98
C GLN A 519 3.94 13.59 -30.48
N MET A 520 4.64 12.54 -30.08
CA MET A 520 5.98 12.63 -29.50
C MET A 520 6.79 11.34 -29.77
N PRO A 521 8.12 11.35 -29.60
CA PRO A 521 8.90 10.11 -29.53
C PRO A 521 8.42 9.22 -28.36
N ALA A 522 8.76 7.93 -28.39
CA ALA A 522 8.35 7.00 -27.35
C ALA A 522 8.78 7.51 -25.96
N PRO A 523 7.85 7.59 -25.00
CA PRO A 523 8.14 8.11 -23.66
C PRO A 523 9.13 7.20 -22.93
N TYR A 524 10.02 7.79 -22.15
CA TYR A 524 10.97 7.07 -21.32
C TYR A 524 10.60 7.24 -19.85
N GLY A 525 9.83 6.28 -19.31
CA GLY A 525 9.58 6.11 -17.89
C GLY A 525 9.13 7.37 -17.14
N THR A 526 7.91 7.83 -17.38
CA THR A 526 7.32 9.01 -16.71
C THR A 526 7.24 8.84 -15.20
N PHE A 527 6.88 7.66 -14.75
CA PHE A 527 6.94 7.22 -13.36
C PHE A 527 8.13 6.26 -13.20
N LYS A 528 8.68 6.20 -11.97
CA LYS A 528 9.72 5.19 -11.70
C LYS A 528 9.10 3.81 -11.91
N LYS A 529 9.65 3.04 -12.84
CA LYS A 529 9.13 1.69 -13.16
C LYS A 529 9.15 0.81 -11.94
N ALA A 530 8.02 0.23 -11.63
CA ALA A 530 7.92 -0.81 -10.61
C ALA A 530 8.63 -2.08 -11.14
N GLN A 531 9.35 -2.78 -10.26
CA GLN A 531 10.06 -3.99 -10.66
C GLN A 531 9.06 -5.09 -11.07
N ARG A 532 9.27 -5.71 -12.23
CA ARG A 532 8.49 -6.88 -12.63
C ARG A 532 8.64 -8.00 -11.61
N VAL A 533 7.54 -8.52 -11.17
CA VAL A 533 7.52 -9.72 -10.33
C VAL A 533 7.85 -10.92 -11.23
N LYS A 534 8.93 -11.65 -10.92
CA LYS A 534 9.17 -12.95 -11.54
C LYS A 534 8.06 -13.89 -11.05
N LYS A 535 7.34 -14.58 -11.96
CA LYS A 535 6.43 -15.66 -11.59
C LYS A 535 7.24 -16.65 -10.75
N GLN A 536 6.96 -16.75 -9.47
CA GLN A 536 7.35 -17.92 -8.71
C GLN A 536 6.40 -19.05 -9.17
N GLU A 537 6.92 -20.04 -9.88
CA GLU A 537 6.22 -21.30 -10.08
C GLU A 537 6.00 -21.88 -8.69
N GLY A 538 4.74 -22.12 -8.35
CA GLY A 538 4.28 -22.38 -7.02
C GLY A 538 4.96 -23.58 -6.35
N GLN A 539 5.42 -23.36 -5.14
CA GLN A 539 5.48 -24.39 -4.11
C GLN A 539 4.80 -23.82 -2.86
N GLN A 540 3.48 -23.91 -2.87
CA GLN A 540 2.72 -23.93 -1.63
C GLN A 540 2.69 -25.38 -1.16
N THR A 541 3.73 -25.80 -0.45
CA THR A 541 3.71 -27.07 0.28
C THR A 541 2.80 -26.90 1.48
N GLY A 542 1.54 -27.28 1.30
CA GLY A 542 0.64 -27.55 2.42
C GLY A 542 1.19 -28.74 3.19
N PHE A 543 1.63 -28.52 4.40
CA PHE A 543 1.92 -29.60 5.32
C PHE A 543 0.63 -29.93 6.07
N GLU A 544 0.03 -31.08 5.75
CA GLU A 544 -0.93 -31.76 6.61
C GLU A 544 -0.19 -32.33 7.84
N PHE A 545 -0.65 -31.92 9.03
CA PHE A 545 -0.17 -32.48 10.31
C PHE A 545 -1.08 -33.62 10.81
#